data_c42857d489e785465b92b7207541c540
#
_entry.id   c42857d489e785465b92b7207541c540
#
_cell.length_a   1.000
_cell.length_b   1.000
_cell.length_c   1.000
_cell.angle_alpha   90.00
_cell.angle_beta   90.00
_cell.angle_gamma   90.00
#
_symmetry.space_group_name_H-M   'P 1'
#
loop_
_entity.id
_entity.type
_entity.pdbx_description
1 polymer ?
#
loop_
_entity_poly.entity_id
_entity_poly.type
_entity_poly.pdbx_seq_one_letter_code
_entity_poly.pdbx_strand_id
1 'polypeptide(L)'
;MAKLYKYDSGLTLLYENNTINKSTSVEMAFDCGSRCDGKLAGLSHFCEHMFFTGTDKLTRQEVSKRYFDFIKTNAFTSNNEIVFTGSIISARLAEYLQTVQDMICNSTFSASAVEEEKKVVVQEIVQDTDKHARHADRWKRYEMYQLEQFKYGVLGTVETVNQITSKDVKNYVKKYFVRNNCIISICTPLSFGRVKKLVRKHFDKQMPSNNLKPLPYSRNKLIDDENVKLNHQDIDKNFLSVVFKSKRKGGDLKYRALIATIGNIIDDISDGLTKELRLDNSLVYSMDAYYTINKVNSAMELYTEISSQNIKPCLDVIISYINKIVKEGFTQQQFDKELGKNEYYWETNVQNPDSVRNNLTTYRFYDRFVSSKDIYEAVRGLTLDEVNSAMRELFTKSKVQVLVYGNANKQDIYTIKQIQKKFNI
;
A
#
# COMPACT_ATOMS: atom_id res chain seq x y z
N MET A 1 24.44 0.85 -5.36
CA MET A 1 24.13 1.26 -6.74
C MET A 1 22.88 0.51 -7.19
N ALA A 2 21.84 1.22 -7.57
CA ALA A 2 20.57 0.68 -8.04
C ALA A 2 20.62 0.40 -9.55
N LYS A 3 20.01 -0.69 -10.02
CA LYS A 3 19.95 -1.08 -11.44
C LYS A 3 18.59 -1.65 -11.80
N LEU A 4 18.04 -1.18 -12.92
CA LEU A 4 16.88 -1.78 -13.59
C LEU A 4 17.37 -2.67 -14.73
N TYR A 5 16.85 -3.88 -14.82
CA TYR A 5 17.10 -4.77 -15.97
C TYR A 5 15.80 -5.42 -16.44
N LYS A 6 15.53 -5.30 -17.73
CA LYS A 6 14.42 -6.00 -18.39
C LYS A 6 14.97 -7.14 -19.22
N TYR A 7 14.47 -8.35 -18.97
CA TYR A 7 14.76 -9.51 -19.83
C TYR A 7 13.93 -9.41 -21.10
N ASP A 8 14.40 -10.07 -22.18
CA ASP A 8 13.67 -10.10 -23.46
C ASP A 8 12.29 -10.76 -23.34
N SER A 9 12.10 -11.57 -22.31
CA SER A 9 10.83 -12.21 -21.94
C SER A 9 9.79 -11.27 -21.32
N GLY A 10 10.16 -10.03 -21.00
CA GLY A 10 9.34 -9.05 -20.28
C GLY A 10 9.49 -9.07 -18.76
N LEU A 11 10.18 -10.08 -18.18
CA LEU A 11 10.49 -10.09 -16.73
C LEU A 11 11.34 -8.88 -16.36
N THR A 12 10.99 -8.22 -15.27
CA THR A 12 11.72 -7.05 -14.76
C THR A 12 12.47 -7.38 -13.49
N LEU A 13 13.76 -7.03 -13.42
CA LEU A 13 14.60 -7.12 -12.23
C LEU A 13 14.99 -5.71 -11.76
N LEU A 14 14.62 -5.38 -10.53
CA LEU A 14 15.11 -4.24 -9.77
C LEU A 14 16.21 -4.75 -8.83
N TYR A 15 17.38 -4.20 -8.93
CA TYR A 15 18.52 -4.61 -8.11
C TYR A 15 19.09 -3.42 -7.38
N GLU A 16 19.33 -3.59 -6.08
CA GLU A 16 20.07 -2.65 -5.28
C GLU A 16 21.21 -3.35 -4.53
N ASN A 17 22.41 -2.78 -4.63
CA ASN A 17 23.56 -3.31 -3.90
C ASN A 17 23.60 -2.73 -2.48
N ASN A 18 23.54 -3.59 -1.48
CA ASN A 18 23.76 -3.25 -0.08
C ASN A 18 24.84 -4.18 0.49
N THR A 19 26.01 -3.63 0.73
CA THR A 19 27.17 -4.38 1.25
C THR A 19 27.31 -4.30 2.76
N ILE A 20 26.47 -3.52 3.43
CA ILE A 20 26.51 -3.32 4.90
C ILE A 20 26.07 -4.61 5.61
N ASN A 21 25.05 -5.29 5.09
CA ASN A 21 24.50 -6.50 5.67
C ASN A 21 24.82 -7.75 4.83
N LYS A 22 24.92 -8.90 5.49
CA LYS A 22 25.02 -10.22 4.84
C LYS A 22 23.65 -10.81 4.47
N SER A 23 22.57 -10.06 4.63
CA SER A 23 21.21 -10.45 4.29
C SER A 23 20.82 -9.95 2.89
N THR A 24 19.85 -10.63 2.31
CA THR A 24 19.21 -10.27 1.04
C THR A 24 17.71 -10.15 1.26
N SER A 25 17.14 -9.03 0.84
CA SER A 25 15.69 -8.85 0.75
C SER A 25 15.23 -9.09 -0.68
N VAL A 26 14.18 -9.88 -0.81
CA VAL A 26 13.57 -10.23 -2.10
C VAL A 26 12.08 -9.94 -2.05
N GLU A 27 11.58 -9.28 -3.07
CA GLU A 27 10.14 -9.20 -3.35
C GLU A 27 9.87 -9.62 -4.78
N MET A 28 8.90 -10.51 -4.94
CA MET A 28 8.43 -10.96 -6.25
C MET A 28 6.96 -10.65 -6.36
N ALA A 29 6.61 -9.73 -7.23
CA ALA A 29 5.26 -9.20 -7.36
C ALA A 29 4.66 -9.50 -8.72
N PHE A 30 3.40 -9.92 -8.70
CA PHE A 30 2.54 -10.12 -9.86
C PHE A 30 1.41 -9.10 -9.82
N ASP A 31 1.19 -8.40 -10.91
CA ASP A 31 0.18 -7.35 -11.05
C ASP A 31 -1.22 -7.96 -11.25
N CYS A 32 -1.76 -8.56 -10.17
CA CYS A 32 -2.97 -9.38 -10.19
C CYS A 32 -3.66 -9.49 -8.82
N GLY A 33 -3.79 -8.38 -8.08
CA GLY A 33 -4.55 -8.37 -6.82
C GLY A 33 -6.07 -8.45 -6.98
N SER A 34 -6.83 -8.13 -5.93
CA SER A 34 -8.29 -8.30 -5.90
C SER A 34 -9.03 -7.53 -7.01
N ARG A 35 -8.43 -6.51 -7.61
CA ARG A 35 -8.96 -5.85 -8.82
C ARG A 35 -9.09 -6.78 -10.04
N CYS A 36 -8.48 -7.96 -9.99
CA CYS A 36 -8.49 -8.95 -11.04
C CYS A 36 -9.47 -10.11 -10.78
N ASP A 37 -10.15 -10.11 -9.64
CA ASP A 37 -11.03 -11.21 -9.20
C ASP A 37 -12.29 -11.39 -10.06
N GLY A 38 -12.73 -10.33 -10.73
CA GLY A 38 -13.96 -10.36 -11.51
C GLY A 38 -15.19 -10.60 -10.63
N LYS A 39 -15.96 -11.64 -10.93
CA LYS A 39 -17.17 -11.98 -10.16
C LYS A 39 -16.89 -12.79 -8.89
N LEU A 40 -15.71 -13.40 -8.78
CA LEU A 40 -15.30 -14.21 -7.63
C LEU A 40 -14.41 -13.37 -6.71
N ALA A 41 -15.01 -12.44 -5.98
CA ALA A 41 -14.27 -11.63 -5.00
C ALA A 41 -13.51 -12.55 -4.02
N GLY A 42 -12.22 -12.25 -3.79
CA GLY A 42 -11.33 -13.08 -2.98
C GLY A 42 -10.52 -14.12 -3.77
N LEU A 43 -10.74 -14.27 -5.09
CA LEU A 43 -10.02 -15.27 -5.90
C LEU A 43 -8.50 -15.04 -5.88
N SER A 44 -8.03 -13.82 -5.95
CA SER A 44 -6.59 -13.50 -5.89
C SER A 44 -5.95 -13.94 -4.57
N HIS A 45 -6.60 -13.63 -3.45
CA HIS A 45 -6.16 -14.05 -2.13
C HIS A 45 -6.20 -15.57 -1.98
N PHE A 46 -7.28 -16.20 -2.43
CA PHE A 46 -7.39 -17.65 -2.46
C PHE A 46 -6.28 -18.29 -3.32
N CYS A 47 -5.91 -17.71 -4.46
CA CYS A 47 -4.79 -18.17 -5.28
C CYS A 47 -3.45 -18.07 -4.54
N GLU A 48 -3.24 -17.01 -3.73
CA GLU A 48 -2.04 -16.91 -2.89
C GLU A 48 -1.93 -18.11 -1.93
N HIS A 49 -3.00 -18.43 -1.19
CA HIS A 49 -3.07 -19.60 -0.30
C HIS A 49 -2.76 -20.90 -1.05
N MET A 50 -3.30 -21.06 -2.25
CA MET A 50 -3.14 -22.28 -3.04
C MET A 50 -1.69 -22.56 -3.46
N PHE A 51 -0.79 -21.58 -3.51
CA PHE A 51 0.64 -21.82 -3.76
C PHE A 51 1.34 -22.57 -2.61
N PHE A 52 0.73 -22.63 -1.44
CA PHE A 52 1.25 -23.34 -0.28
C PHE A 52 0.65 -24.75 -0.09
N THR A 53 -0.23 -25.19 -1.00
CA THR A 53 -0.96 -26.46 -0.84
C THR A 53 -0.25 -27.67 -1.45
N GLY A 54 0.86 -27.47 -2.15
CA GLY A 54 1.70 -28.53 -2.70
C GLY A 54 2.03 -28.32 -4.18
N THR A 55 3.11 -28.95 -4.62
CA THR A 55 3.58 -28.96 -6.02
C THR A 55 3.51 -30.38 -6.57
N ASP A 56 3.94 -30.57 -7.83
CA ASP A 56 4.08 -31.91 -8.44
C ASP A 56 5.10 -32.80 -7.70
N LYS A 57 6.01 -32.20 -6.89
CA LYS A 57 7.11 -32.89 -6.19
C LYS A 57 7.03 -32.80 -4.68
N LEU A 58 6.32 -31.85 -4.16
CA LEU A 58 6.31 -31.52 -2.73
C LEU A 58 4.89 -31.53 -2.18
N THR A 59 4.70 -32.18 -1.05
CA THR A 59 3.48 -32.09 -0.26
C THR A 59 3.30 -30.68 0.34
N ARG A 60 2.11 -30.37 0.82
CA ARG A 60 1.79 -29.12 1.56
C ARG A 60 2.80 -28.88 2.69
N GLN A 61 3.08 -29.91 3.50
CA GLN A 61 4.00 -29.79 4.64
C GLN A 61 5.43 -29.50 4.21
N GLU A 62 5.89 -30.12 3.12
CA GLU A 62 7.24 -29.88 2.59
C GLU A 62 7.37 -28.49 1.96
N VAL A 63 6.37 -28.00 1.23
CA VAL A 63 6.34 -26.63 0.72
C VAL A 63 6.43 -25.63 1.87
N SER A 64 5.55 -25.76 2.87
CA SER A 64 5.52 -24.87 4.04
C SER A 64 6.85 -24.91 4.80
N LYS A 65 7.38 -26.12 5.06
CA LYS A 65 8.67 -26.27 5.73
C LYS A 65 9.80 -25.58 4.97
N ARG A 66 9.90 -25.80 3.66
CA ARG A 66 10.97 -25.19 2.84
C ARG A 66 10.86 -23.67 2.79
N TYR A 67 9.64 -23.13 2.62
CA TYR A 67 9.45 -21.70 2.51
C TYR A 67 9.68 -20.97 3.83
N PHE A 68 9.12 -21.46 4.91
CA PHE A 68 9.24 -20.82 6.24
C PHE A 68 10.58 -21.14 6.97
N ASP A 69 11.38 -22.09 6.46
CA ASP A 69 12.75 -22.33 6.95
C ASP A 69 13.70 -21.13 6.71
N PHE A 70 13.33 -20.23 5.83
CA PHE A 70 14.06 -18.97 5.64
C PHE A 70 13.77 -17.90 6.69
N ILE A 71 12.92 -18.16 7.68
CA ILE A 71 12.60 -17.41 8.90
C ILE A 71 11.77 -16.15 8.63
N LYS A 72 12.19 -15.25 7.75
CA LYS A 72 11.47 -14.01 7.42
C LYS A 72 10.92 -14.08 5.99
N THR A 73 10.00 -14.99 5.77
CA THR A 73 9.29 -15.12 4.50
C THR A 73 7.80 -14.91 4.71
N ASN A 74 7.14 -14.34 3.72
CA ASN A 74 5.70 -14.16 3.71
C ASN A 74 5.18 -14.02 2.28
N ALA A 75 3.89 -14.22 2.08
CA ALA A 75 3.19 -13.76 0.90
C ALA A 75 2.00 -12.90 1.33
N PHE A 76 1.57 -12.01 0.47
CA PHE A 76 0.38 -11.21 0.72
C PHE A 76 -0.30 -10.80 -0.58
N THR A 77 -1.60 -10.63 -0.50
CA THR A 77 -2.42 -10.08 -1.57
C THR A 77 -2.90 -8.68 -1.20
N SER A 78 -2.78 -7.77 -2.14
CA SER A 78 -3.36 -6.43 -2.07
C SER A 78 -4.45 -6.23 -3.13
N ASN A 79 -5.01 -5.04 -3.20
CA ASN A 79 -5.92 -4.72 -4.31
C ASN A 79 -5.23 -4.79 -5.69
N ASN A 80 -3.92 -4.56 -5.75
CA ASN A 80 -3.19 -4.44 -7.00
C ASN A 80 -2.33 -5.65 -7.34
N GLU A 81 -1.86 -6.41 -6.36
CA GLU A 81 -0.80 -7.39 -6.55
C GLU A 81 -0.86 -8.56 -5.58
N ILE A 82 -0.24 -9.66 -5.99
CA ILE A 82 0.17 -10.75 -5.11
C ILE A 82 1.70 -10.71 -5.05
N VAL A 83 2.25 -10.73 -3.83
CA VAL A 83 3.68 -10.57 -3.57
C VAL A 83 4.20 -11.69 -2.70
N PHE A 84 5.32 -12.30 -3.12
CA PHE A 84 6.12 -13.19 -2.29
C PHE A 84 7.33 -12.43 -1.77
N THR A 85 7.56 -12.47 -0.46
CA THR A 85 8.65 -11.73 0.19
C THR A 85 9.60 -12.65 0.94
N GLY A 86 10.86 -12.27 1.01
CA GLY A 86 11.84 -12.95 1.84
C GLY A 86 12.98 -12.03 2.26
N SER A 87 13.32 -12.09 3.55
CA SER A 87 14.57 -11.54 4.08
C SER A 87 15.42 -12.70 4.57
N ILE A 88 16.49 -12.98 3.84
CA ILE A 88 17.24 -14.24 3.94
C ILE A 88 18.75 -13.97 4.04
N ILE A 89 19.52 -14.96 4.48
CA ILE A 89 20.98 -14.93 4.38
C ILE A 89 21.36 -15.00 2.89
N SER A 90 22.21 -14.07 2.42
CA SER A 90 22.55 -13.93 1.00
C SER A 90 23.13 -15.19 0.37
N ALA A 91 23.80 -16.05 1.14
CA ALA A 91 24.31 -17.35 0.67
C ALA A 91 23.18 -18.30 0.22
N ARG A 92 21.97 -18.16 0.79
CA ARG A 92 20.78 -18.99 0.49
C ARG A 92 19.88 -18.42 -0.60
N LEU A 93 20.25 -17.31 -1.26
CA LEU A 93 19.42 -16.69 -2.30
C LEU A 93 19.02 -17.67 -3.40
N ALA A 94 19.95 -18.51 -3.87
CA ALA A 94 19.65 -19.48 -4.94
C ALA A 94 18.60 -20.50 -4.52
N GLU A 95 18.67 -20.99 -3.28
CA GLU A 95 17.72 -21.94 -2.69
C GLU A 95 16.34 -21.30 -2.53
N TYR A 96 16.26 -20.06 -2.03
CA TYR A 96 15.02 -19.32 -1.92
C TYR A 96 14.34 -19.13 -3.28
N LEU A 97 15.09 -18.65 -4.28
CA LEU A 97 14.56 -18.45 -5.62
C LEU A 97 14.09 -19.77 -6.26
N GLN A 98 14.76 -20.89 -5.99
CA GLN A 98 14.34 -22.21 -6.44
C GLN A 98 13.04 -22.65 -5.76
N THR A 99 12.91 -22.44 -4.45
CA THR A 99 11.69 -22.77 -3.69
C THR A 99 10.48 -21.99 -4.21
N VAL A 100 10.61 -20.68 -4.36
CA VAL A 100 9.52 -19.83 -4.86
C VAL A 100 9.18 -20.18 -6.32
N GLN A 101 10.18 -20.47 -7.15
CA GLN A 101 9.97 -20.92 -8.52
C GLN A 101 9.16 -22.23 -8.58
N ASP A 102 9.50 -23.22 -7.74
CA ASP A 102 8.76 -24.47 -7.67
C ASP A 102 7.31 -24.27 -7.29
N MET A 103 7.05 -23.43 -6.25
CA MET A 103 5.71 -23.05 -5.86
C MET A 103 4.92 -22.40 -6.99
N ILE A 104 5.52 -21.45 -7.70
CA ILE A 104 4.81 -20.68 -8.74
C ILE A 104 4.58 -21.53 -10.00
N CYS A 105 5.58 -22.32 -10.41
CA CYS A 105 5.54 -23.01 -11.70
C CYS A 105 4.94 -24.41 -11.63
N ASN A 106 4.99 -25.09 -10.47
CA ASN A 106 4.69 -26.50 -10.36
C ASN A 106 3.57 -26.82 -9.36
N SER A 107 2.87 -25.82 -8.78
CA SER A 107 1.70 -26.05 -7.93
C SER A 107 0.59 -26.78 -8.66
N THR A 108 -0.02 -27.78 -8.01
CA THR A 108 -0.98 -28.68 -8.66
C THR A 108 -2.42 -28.17 -8.60
N PHE A 109 -2.76 -27.38 -7.60
CA PHE A 109 -4.10 -26.83 -7.38
C PHE A 109 -5.20 -27.91 -7.46
N SER A 110 -5.03 -29.01 -6.73
CA SER A 110 -5.98 -30.13 -6.75
C SER A 110 -7.35 -29.71 -6.22
N ALA A 111 -8.41 -30.40 -6.66
CA ALA A 111 -9.76 -30.12 -6.19
C ALA A 111 -9.90 -30.35 -4.66
N SER A 112 -9.26 -31.39 -4.13
CA SER A 112 -9.25 -31.67 -2.69
C SER A 112 -8.58 -30.55 -1.89
N ALA A 113 -7.42 -30.07 -2.35
CA ALA A 113 -6.73 -28.95 -1.71
C ALA A 113 -7.55 -27.66 -1.72
N VAL A 114 -8.30 -27.39 -2.81
CA VAL A 114 -9.23 -26.27 -2.89
C VAL A 114 -10.32 -26.36 -1.84
N GLU A 115 -10.95 -27.54 -1.66
CA GLU A 115 -12.02 -27.71 -0.67
C GLU A 115 -11.49 -27.63 0.78
N GLU A 116 -10.26 -28.06 1.03
CA GLU A 116 -9.60 -27.88 2.32
C GLU A 116 -9.30 -26.40 2.61
N GLU A 117 -8.74 -25.68 1.61
CA GLU A 117 -8.32 -24.29 1.78
C GLU A 117 -9.51 -23.32 1.89
N LYS A 118 -10.67 -23.63 1.27
CA LYS A 118 -11.91 -22.88 1.52
C LYS A 118 -12.22 -22.75 3.01
N LYS A 119 -12.07 -23.82 3.76
CA LYS A 119 -12.35 -23.81 5.20
C LYS A 119 -11.43 -22.84 5.95
N VAL A 120 -10.16 -22.78 5.55
CA VAL A 120 -9.15 -21.88 6.14
C VAL A 120 -9.49 -20.43 5.83
N VAL A 121 -9.72 -20.11 4.55
CA VAL A 121 -10.04 -18.74 4.12
C VAL A 121 -11.39 -18.27 4.67
N VAL A 122 -12.39 -19.14 4.76
CA VAL A 122 -13.68 -18.80 5.41
C VAL A 122 -13.47 -18.47 6.89
N GLN A 123 -12.64 -19.22 7.61
CA GLN A 123 -12.31 -18.88 9.00
C GLN A 123 -11.60 -17.54 9.10
N GLU A 124 -10.70 -17.21 8.17
CA GLU A 124 -10.04 -15.90 8.13
C GLU A 124 -11.05 -14.77 7.89
N ILE A 125 -12.01 -14.95 6.97
CA ILE A 125 -13.09 -13.99 6.72
C ILE A 125 -13.90 -13.76 8.01
N VAL A 126 -14.27 -14.83 8.71
CA VAL A 126 -15.02 -14.73 9.98
C VAL A 126 -14.21 -13.98 11.05
N GLN A 127 -12.92 -14.27 11.18
CA GLN A 127 -12.03 -13.56 12.11
C GLN A 127 -11.80 -12.09 11.72
N ASP A 128 -12.00 -11.74 10.45
CA ASP A 128 -11.89 -10.37 9.98
C ASP A 128 -13.11 -9.52 10.35
N THR A 129 -14.26 -10.13 10.67
CA THR A 129 -15.50 -9.40 11.02
C THR A 129 -15.33 -8.48 12.22
N ASP A 130 -14.47 -8.83 13.18
CA ASP A 130 -14.18 -8.02 14.37
C ASP A 130 -13.15 -6.90 14.12
N LYS A 131 -12.58 -6.83 12.93
CA LYS A 131 -11.56 -5.83 12.57
C LYS A 131 -12.20 -4.56 11.98
N HIS A 132 -12.94 -3.83 12.82
CA HIS A 132 -13.70 -2.63 12.41
C HIS A 132 -12.86 -1.60 11.64
N ALA A 133 -11.58 -1.42 12.00
CA ALA A 133 -10.66 -0.54 11.27
C ALA A 133 -10.47 -0.95 9.80
N ARG A 134 -10.41 -2.25 9.50
CA ARG A 134 -10.32 -2.74 8.11
C ARG A 134 -11.63 -2.52 7.35
N HIS A 135 -12.76 -2.70 8.01
CA HIS A 135 -14.07 -2.44 7.41
C HIS A 135 -14.25 -0.95 7.12
N ALA A 136 -13.84 -0.08 8.03
CA ALA A 136 -13.82 1.36 7.85
C ALA A 136 -12.92 1.78 6.67
N ASP A 137 -11.67 1.25 6.58
CA ASP A 137 -10.75 1.53 5.47
C ASP A 137 -11.32 1.03 4.14
N ARG A 138 -11.90 -0.15 4.09
CA ARG A 138 -12.54 -0.71 2.89
C ARG A 138 -13.70 0.15 2.42
N TRP A 139 -14.63 0.50 3.32
CA TRP A 139 -15.77 1.37 3.02
C TRP A 139 -15.30 2.75 2.56
N LYS A 140 -14.35 3.35 3.26
CA LYS A 140 -13.72 4.62 2.88
C LYS A 140 -13.16 4.58 1.45
N ARG A 141 -12.38 3.54 1.12
CA ARG A 141 -11.85 3.38 -0.25
C ARG A 141 -12.95 3.24 -1.29
N TYR A 142 -14.01 2.51 -0.97
CA TYR A 142 -15.16 2.44 -1.86
C TYR A 142 -15.78 3.83 -2.08
N GLU A 143 -16.00 4.61 -1.03
CA GLU A 143 -16.53 5.97 -1.13
C GLU A 143 -15.58 6.94 -1.88
N MET A 144 -14.28 6.75 -1.77
CA MET A 144 -13.29 7.59 -2.47
C MET A 144 -13.17 7.27 -3.96
N TYR A 145 -13.34 6.01 -4.36
CA TYR A 145 -13.02 5.54 -5.72
C TYR A 145 -14.20 4.98 -6.49
N GLN A 146 -15.27 4.55 -5.83
CA GLN A 146 -16.46 3.87 -6.41
C GLN A 146 -16.09 2.66 -7.29
N LEU A 147 -15.08 1.89 -6.88
CA LEU A 147 -14.62 0.71 -7.58
C LEU A 147 -15.08 -0.56 -6.85
N GLU A 148 -15.70 -1.49 -7.57
CA GLU A 148 -16.26 -2.74 -7.03
C GLU A 148 -15.22 -3.55 -6.21
N GLN A 149 -13.95 -3.55 -6.59
CA GLN A 149 -12.90 -4.24 -5.85
C GLN A 149 -12.74 -3.76 -4.40
N PHE A 150 -13.14 -2.53 -4.08
CA PHE A 150 -13.12 -2.03 -2.71
C PHE A 150 -14.38 -2.40 -1.92
N LYS A 151 -15.45 -2.84 -2.59
CA LYS A 151 -16.71 -3.21 -1.94
C LYS A 151 -16.57 -4.49 -1.10
N TYR A 152 -15.86 -5.50 -1.63
CA TYR A 152 -15.73 -6.81 -0.99
C TYR A 152 -14.40 -7.03 -0.26
N GLY A 153 -13.43 -6.13 -0.46
CA GLY A 153 -12.07 -6.28 0.07
C GLY A 153 -11.26 -7.38 -0.63
N VAL A 154 -10.09 -7.66 -0.08
CA VAL A 154 -9.14 -8.63 -0.64
C VAL A 154 -9.57 -10.08 -0.33
N LEU A 155 -10.16 -10.30 0.84
CA LEU A 155 -10.59 -11.64 1.29
C LEU A 155 -11.83 -12.16 0.52
N GLY A 156 -12.61 -11.28 -0.08
CA GLY A 156 -13.90 -11.63 -0.66
C GLY A 156 -14.99 -11.84 0.40
N THR A 157 -15.95 -12.70 0.10
CA THR A 157 -17.04 -13.09 1.03
C THR A 157 -17.07 -14.61 1.16
N VAL A 158 -17.75 -15.11 2.20
CA VAL A 158 -17.96 -16.54 2.40
C VAL A 158 -18.64 -17.17 1.17
N GLU A 159 -19.62 -16.47 0.60
CA GLU A 159 -20.37 -16.94 -0.58
C GLU A 159 -19.47 -17.03 -1.82
N THR A 160 -18.65 -16.00 -2.07
CA THR A 160 -17.78 -15.98 -3.26
C THR A 160 -16.64 -16.98 -3.14
N VAL A 161 -16.03 -17.12 -1.95
CA VAL A 161 -14.96 -18.10 -1.70
C VAL A 161 -15.48 -19.53 -1.85
N ASN A 162 -16.68 -19.86 -1.37
CA ASN A 162 -17.27 -21.19 -1.52
C ASN A 162 -17.54 -21.56 -3.00
N GLN A 163 -17.67 -20.61 -3.90
CA GLN A 163 -17.86 -20.85 -5.34
C GLN A 163 -16.56 -21.12 -6.10
N ILE A 164 -15.40 -20.79 -5.53
CA ILE A 164 -14.11 -20.96 -6.19
C ILE A 164 -13.83 -22.45 -6.47
N THR A 165 -13.38 -22.75 -7.67
CA THR A 165 -13.03 -24.10 -8.10
C THR A 165 -11.54 -24.20 -8.47
N SER A 166 -11.01 -25.43 -8.51
CA SER A 166 -9.65 -25.70 -9.02
C SER A 166 -9.45 -25.14 -10.44
N LYS A 167 -10.49 -25.12 -11.26
CA LYS A 167 -10.45 -24.53 -12.61
C LYS A 167 -10.26 -23.03 -12.58
N ASP A 168 -10.94 -22.33 -11.64
CA ASP A 168 -10.82 -20.87 -11.49
C ASP A 168 -9.41 -20.50 -11.06
N VAL A 169 -8.85 -21.19 -10.06
CA VAL A 169 -7.47 -21.01 -9.61
C VAL A 169 -6.48 -21.22 -10.74
N LYS A 170 -6.58 -22.36 -11.48
CA LYS A 170 -5.71 -22.66 -12.61
C LYS A 170 -5.79 -21.62 -13.73
N ASN A 171 -6.99 -21.14 -14.04
CA ASN A 171 -7.20 -20.10 -15.04
C ASN A 171 -6.60 -18.77 -14.61
N TYR A 172 -6.76 -18.39 -13.32
CA TYR A 172 -6.20 -17.18 -12.76
C TYR A 172 -4.67 -17.20 -12.79
N VAL A 173 -4.07 -18.29 -12.33
CA VAL A 173 -2.60 -18.48 -12.33
C VAL A 173 -2.06 -18.48 -13.74
N LYS A 174 -2.64 -19.25 -14.66
CA LYS A 174 -2.24 -19.28 -16.08
C LYS A 174 -2.29 -17.88 -16.73
N LYS A 175 -3.24 -17.05 -16.33
CA LYS A 175 -3.40 -15.70 -16.90
C LYS A 175 -2.40 -14.71 -16.35
N TYR A 176 -2.17 -14.70 -15.03
CA TYR A 176 -1.48 -13.62 -14.35
C TYR A 176 -0.07 -13.95 -13.86
N PHE A 177 0.24 -15.23 -13.59
CA PHE A 177 1.57 -15.64 -13.10
C PHE A 177 2.50 -15.96 -14.27
N VAL A 178 2.84 -14.91 -14.99
CA VAL A 178 3.64 -14.96 -16.22
C VAL A 178 4.81 -13.97 -16.17
N ARG A 179 5.88 -14.24 -16.91
CA ARG A 179 7.13 -13.45 -16.89
C ARG A 179 6.91 -11.96 -17.13
N ASN A 180 6.11 -11.64 -18.13
CA ASN A 180 5.81 -10.25 -18.51
C ASN A 180 4.87 -9.51 -17.53
N ASN A 181 4.34 -10.20 -16.51
CA ASN A 181 3.57 -9.63 -15.40
C ASN A 181 4.32 -9.72 -14.06
N CYS A 182 5.59 -10.09 -14.07
CA CYS A 182 6.40 -10.30 -12.88
C CYS A 182 7.48 -9.24 -12.75
N ILE A 183 7.59 -8.65 -11.56
CA ILE A 183 8.69 -7.77 -11.16
C ILE A 183 9.37 -8.39 -9.96
N ILE A 184 10.68 -8.58 -10.03
CA ILE A 184 11.50 -9.08 -8.93
C ILE A 184 12.37 -7.94 -8.44
N SER A 185 12.26 -7.56 -7.17
CA SER A 185 13.11 -6.58 -6.51
C SER A 185 14.05 -7.29 -5.53
N ILE A 186 15.35 -7.05 -5.65
CA ILE A 186 16.37 -7.69 -4.81
C ILE A 186 17.35 -6.63 -4.31
N CYS A 187 17.45 -6.53 -2.97
CA CYS A 187 18.49 -5.79 -2.28
C CYS A 187 19.48 -6.77 -1.63
N THR A 188 20.78 -6.71 -1.96
CA THR A 188 21.73 -7.76 -1.60
C THR A 188 23.18 -7.28 -1.69
N PRO A 189 24.10 -7.87 -0.88
CA PRO A 189 25.54 -7.68 -1.09
C PRO A 189 26.10 -8.45 -2.30
N LEU A 190 25.33 -9.37 -2.90
CA LEU A 190 25.79 -10.13 -4.07
C LEU A 190 25.88 -9.24 -5.30
N SER A 191 26.85 -9.51 -6.18
CA SER A 191 27.02 -8.73 -7.40
C SER A 191 25.80 -8.84 -8.34
N PHE A 192 25.51 -7.77 -9.07
CA PHE A 192 24.44 -7.72 -10.07
C PHE A 192 24.50 -8.89 -11.08
N GLY A 193 25.72 -9.20 -11.57
CA GLY A 193 25.90 -10.31 -12.52
C GLY A 193 25.49 -11.66 -11.95
N ARG A 194 25.76 -11.93 -10.67
CA ARG A 194 25.32 -13.15 -9.98
C ARG A 194 23.81 -13.19 -9.82
N VAL A 195 23.20 -12.11 -9.35
CA VAL A 195 21.74 -12.01 -9.16
C VAL A 195 21.02 -12.17 -10.50
N LYS A 196 21.46 -11.46 -11.54
CA LYS A 196 20.90 -11.57 -12.90
C LYS A 196 20.93 -13.01 -13.43
N LYS A 197 22.03 -13.74 -13.21
CA LYS A 197 22.14 -15.16 -13.62
C LYS A 197 21.15 -16.05 -12.85
N LEU A 198 20.99 -15.84 -11.54
CA LEU A 198 20.06 -16.60 -10.71
C LEU A 198 18.61 -16.35 -11.12
N VAL A 199 18.19 -15.11 -11.28
CA VAL A 199 16.84 -14.76 -11.73
C VAL A 199 16.57 -15.33 -13.14
N ARG A 200 17.52 -15.24 -14.04
CA ARG A 200 17.39 -15.85 -15.37
C ARG A 200 17.18 -17.37 -15.31
N LYS A 201 17.95 -18.05 -14.46
CA LYS A 201 17.88 -19.51 -14.30
C LYS A 201 16.53 -19.97 -13.77
N HIS A 202 16.02 -19.32 -12.72
CA HIS A 202 14.85 -19.78 -11.97
C HIS A 202 13.53 -19.22 -12.52
N PHE A 203 13.52 -18.03 -13.10
CA PHE A 203 12.27 -17.36 -13.52
C PHE A 203 12.21 -17.07 -15.02
N ASP A 204 13.19 -16.39 -15.58
CA ASP A 204 13.16 -16.00 -16.98
C ASP A 204 13.08 -17.19 -17.96
N LYS A 205 13.68 -18.32 -17.60
CA LYS A 205 13.64 -19.55 -18.41
C LYS A 205 12.51 -20.51 -18.05
N GLN A 206 11.97 -20.44 -16.83
CA GLN A 206 11.04 -21.45 -16.31
C GLN A 206 9.57 -21.00 -16.34
N MET A 207 9.32 -19.73 -16.08
CA MET A 207 7.96 -19.23 -16.05
C MET A 207 7.36 -19.12 -17.46
N PRO A 208 6.05 -19.35 -17.62
CA PRO A 208 5.35 -19.10 -18.88
C PRO A 208 5.32 -17.61 -19.23
N SER A 209 5.03 -17.29 -20.48
CA SER A 209 4.70 -15.94 -20.94
C SER A 209 3.38 -15.98 -21.69
N ASN A 210 2.70 -14.85 -21.75
CA ASN A 210 1.50 -14.67 -22.57
C ASN A 210 1.42 -13.22 -23.09
N ASN A 211 0.35 -12.89 -23.78
CA ASN A 211 0.11 -11.56 -24.33
C ASN A 211 -0.59 -10.61 -23.30
N LEU A 212 -0.49 -10.89 -22.00
CA LEU A 212 -1.07 -10.04 -20.97
C LEU A 212 -0.43 -8.66 -21.03
N LYS A 213 -1.26 -7.66 -21.19
CA LYS A 213 -0.86 -6.26 -20.99
C LYS A 213 -1.10 -5.93 -19.50
N PRO A 214 -0.09 -5.44 -18.79
CA PRO A 214 -0.26 -5.02 -17.40
C PRO A 214 -1.45 -4.06 -17.28
N LEU A 215 -2.29 -4.27 -16.28
CA LEU A 215 -3.39 -3.36 -16.01
C LEU A 215 -2.81 -2.03 -15.53
N PRO A 216 -3.17 -0.90 -16.15
CA PRO A 216 -2.60 0.37 -15.73
C PRO A 216 -3.01 0.67 -14.28
N TYR A 217 -2.04 1.01 -13.46
CA TYR A 217 -2.22 1.49 -12.07
C TYR A 217 -3.13 2.74 -12.00
N SER A 218 -3.31 3.40 -13.12
CA SER A 218 -4.06 4.64 -13.28
C SER A 218 -5.60 4.49 -13.24
N ARG A 219 -6.15 3.29 -13.02
CA ARG A 219 -7.61 3.11 -12.97
C ARG A 219 -8.24 3.53 -11.65
N ASN A 220 -7.46 3.71 -10.59
CA ASN A 220 -7.98 4.17 -9.31
C ASN A 220 -8.10 5.70 -9.29
N LYS A 221 -9.00 6.23 -10.10
CA LYS A 221 -9.29 7.66 -10.09
C LYS A 221 -10.21 7.99 -8.92
N LEU A 222 -9.80 8.93 -8.07
CA LEU A 222 -10.68 9.50 -7.03
C LEU A 222 -11.90 10.14 -7.68
N ILE A 223 -13.08 9.93 -7.11
CA ILE A 223 -14.26 10.66 -7.55
C ILE A 223 -14.13 12.14 -7.21
N ASP A 224 -14.54 12.95 -8.17
CA ASP A 224 -14.43 14.41 -8.09
C ASP A 224 -15.68 15.01 -7.44
N ASP A 225 -15.95 14.64 -6.19
CA ASP A 225 -17.08 15.11 -5.40
C ASP A 225 -16.64 15.65 -4.04
N GLU A 226 -17.49 16.49 -3.45
CA GLU A 226 -17.40 16.98 -2.08
C GLU A 226 -18.63 16.52 -1.33
N ASN A 227 -18.43 15.77 -0.25
CA ASN A 227 -19.55 15.27 0.52
C ASN A 227 -19.15 14.92 1.96
N VAL A 228 -20.19 14.66 2.76
CA VAL A 228 -20.08 14.04 4.07
C VAL A 228 -20.84 12.73 4.01
N LYS A 229 -20.16 11.63 4.31
CA LYS A 229 -20.77 10.29 4.36
C LYS A 229 -20.65 9.71 5.76
N LEU A 230 -21.72 9.09 6.19
CA LEU A 230 -21.82 8.40 7.47
C LEU A 230 -22.23 6.96 7.21
N ASN A 231 -21.45 6.02 7.73
CA ASN A 231 -21.80 4.60 7.80
C ASN A 231 -21.99 4.23 9.27
N HIS A 232 -23.25 4.17 9.69
CA HIS A 232 -23.58 3.84 11.08
C HIS A 232 -23.33 2.37 11.36
N GLN A 233 -22.60 2.08 12.43
CA GLN A 233 -22.26 0.75 12.93
C GLN A 233 -22.44 0.72 14.46
N ASP A 234 -22.89 -0.38 15.00
CA ASP A 234 -23.02 -0.62 16.43
C ASP A 234 -21.68 -1.03 17.04
N ILE A 235 -20.79 -0.05 17.20
CA ILE A 235 -19.45 -0.21 17.77
C ILE A 235 -19.12 1.00 18.67
N ASP A 236 -18.20 0.83 19.63
CA ASP A 236 -17.93 1.84 20.67
C ASP A 236 -17.18 3.10 20.22
N LYS A 237 -16.80 3.19 18.95
CA LYS A 237 -15.97 4.27 18.41
C LYS A 237 -16.34 4.64 16.99
N ASN A 238 -15.73 5.71 16.49
CA ASN A 238 -15.81 6.10 15.09
C ASN A 238 -14.43 6.22 14.47
N PHE A 239 -14.37 5.94 13.18
CA PHE A 239 -13.25 6.18 12.30
C PHE A 239 -13.56 7.40 11.44
N LEU A 240 -12.89 8.52 11.73
CA LEU A 240 -13.06 9.79 11.01
C LEU A 240 -11.94 9.97 10.01
N SER A 241 -12.29 10.22 8.75
CA SER A 241 -11.36 10.61 7.68
C SER A 241 -11.79 11.93 7.07
N VAL A 242 -10.89 12.90 7.04
CA VAL A 242 -11.05 14.17 6.31
C VAL A 242 -10.10 14.12 5.12
N VAL A 243 -10.65 14.00 3.90
CA VAL A 243 -9.89 13.74 2.68
C VAL A 243 -9.89 14.98 1.78
N PHE A 244 -8.71 15.50 1.47
CA PHE A 244 -8.49 16.59 0.53
C PHE A 244 -8.07 16.00 -0.82
N LYS A 245 -8.99 15.99 -1.80
CA LYS A 245 -8.80 15.39 -3.12
C LYS A 245 -8.28 16.40 -4.13
N SER A 246 -7.02 16.22 -4.58
CA SER A 246 -6.37 17.08 -5.55
C SER A 246 -6.39 16.46 -6.95
N LYS A 247 -6.58 17.30 -7.98
CA LYS A 247 -6.46 16.91 -9.39
C LYS A 247 -5.01 16.78 -9.84
N ARG A 248 -4.04 17.16 -9.00
CA ARG A 248 -2.63 17.09 -9.35
C ARG A 248 -2.17 15.64 -9.48
N LYS A 249 -1.55 15.33 -10.61
CA LYS A 249 -1.04 14.00 -10.93
C LYS A 249 0.27 13.73 -10.20
N GLY A 250 0.43 12.52 -9.68
CA GLY A 250 1.62 12.11 -8.96
C GLY A 250 2.65 11.42 -9.85
N GLY A 251 3.08 11.98 -10.94
CA GLY A 251 4.19 11.43 -11.75
C GLY A 251 5.57 12.00 -11.40
N ASP A 252 5.62 12.94 -10.47
CA ASP A 252 6.81 13.71 -10.12
C ASP A 252 7.32 13.36 -8.72
N LEU A 253 8.60 12.99 -8.63
CA LEU A 253 9.25 12.65 -7.36
C LEU A 253 9.28 13.85 -6.41
N LYS A 254 9.51 15.06 -6.93
CA LYS A 254 9.48 16.29 -6.14
C LYS A 254 8.11 16.54 -5.52
N TYR A 255 7.04 16.35 -6.29
CA TYR A 255 5.68 16.48 -5.76
C TYR A 255 5.39 15.47 -4.65
N ARG A 256 5.85 14.22 -4.82
CA ARG A 256 5.74 13.22 -3.75
C ARG A 256 6.49 13.66 -2.48
N ALA A 257 7.71 14.16 -2.63
CA ALA A 257 8.50 14.68 -1.51
C ALA A 257 7.77 15.84 -0.81
N LEU A 258 7.21 16.79 -1.56
CA LEU A 258 6.41 17.90 -1.04
C LEU A 258 5.22 17.42 -0.21
N ILE A 259 4.38 16.52 -0.75
CA ILE A 259 3.19 16.04 -0.05
C ILE A 259 3.56 15.21 1.18
N ALA A 260 4.60 14.40 1.14
CA ALA A 260 5.10 13.67 2.29
C ALA A 260 5.58 14.62 3.39
N THR A 261 6.38 15.63 3.05
CA THR A 261 6.85 16.66 3.99
C THR A 261 5.68 17.43 4.62
N ILE A 262 4.68 17.84 3.82
CA ILE A 262 3.47 18.50 4.33
C ILE A 262 2.74 17.59 5.33
N GLY A 263 2.51 16.34 4.97
CA GLY A 263 1.84 15.36 5.85
C GLY A 263 2.57 15.17 7.17
N ASN A 264 3.90 14.99 7.12
CA ASN A 264 4.72 14.77 8.32
C ASN A 264 4.75 16.01 9.26
N ILE A 265 4.76 17.23 8.70
CA ILE A 265 4.68 18.45 9.51
C ILE A 265 3.30 18.57 10.20
N ILE A 266 2.23 18.25 9.46
CA ILE A 266 0.86 18.26 10.01
C ILE A 266 0.70 17.19 11.09
N ASP A 267 1.27 16.01 10.90
CA ASP A 267 1.17 14.88 11.84
C ASP A 267 2.06 15.02 13.08
N ASP A 268 2.93 16.01 13.15
CA ASP A 268 3.87 16.14 14.25
C ASP A 268 3.19 16.39 15.59
N ILE A 269 3.53 15.53 16.58
CA ILE A 269 2.93 15.57 17.92
C ILE A 269 3.40 16.76 18.77
N SER A 270 4.49 17.41 18.41
CA SER A 270 5.07 18.48 19.24
C SER A 270 4.70 19.89 18.78
N ASP A 271 4.37 20.06 17.48
CA ASP A 271 4.06 21.37 16.91
C ASP A 271 3.13 21.33 15.68
N GLY A 272 2.56 20.16 15.35
CA GLY A 272 1.60 19.96 14.28
C GLY A 272 0.15 19.91 14.75
N LEU A 273 -0.75 19.50 13.85
CA LEU A 273 -2.17 19.30 14.14
C LEU A 273 -2.40 18.22 15.21
N THR A 274 -1.57 17.16 15.22
CA THR A 274 -1.66 16.11 16.26
C THR A 274 -1.46 16.67 17.65
N LYS A 275 -0.56 17.67 17.83
CA LYS A 275 -0.42 18.37 19.10
C LYS A 275 -1.71 19.09 19.50
N GLU A 276 -2.29 19.87 18.59
CA GLU A 276 -3.53 20.62 18.89
C GLU A 276 -4.69 19.67 19.23
N LEU A 277 -4.85 18.56 18.51
CA LEU A 277 -5.93 17.60 18.74
C LEU A 277 -5.74 16.79 20.04
N ARG A 278 -4.53 16.30 20.29
CA ARG A 278 -4.24 15.36 21.37
C ARG A 278 -3.84 16.06 22.67
N LEU A 279 -2.85 16.97 22.60
CA LEU A 279 -2.24 17.56 23.80
C LEU A 279 -3.00 18.79 24.27
N ASP A 280 -3.39 19.68 23.37
CA ASP A 280 -4.01 20.95 23.73
C ASP A 280 -5.53 20.81 24.01
N ASN A 281 -6.22 19.92 23.26
CA ASN A 281 -7.67 19.76 23.32
C ASN A 281 -8.16 18.40 23.85
N SER A 282 -7.30 17.39 23.96
CA SER A 282 -7.65 16.03 24.45
C SER A 282 -8.82 15.38 23.68
N LEU A 283 -8.93 15.62 22.37
CA LEU A 283 -10.04 15.15 21.55
C LEU A 283 -9.79 13.75 20.99
N VAL A 284 -8.53 13.38 20.71
CA VAL A 284 -8.12 12.13 20.10
C VAL A 284 -6.91 11.53 20.82
N TYR A 285 -6.71 10.22 20.66
CA TYR A 285 -5.48 9.55 21.10
C TYR A 285 -4.34 9.75 20.11
N SER A 286 -4.62 9.62 18.81
CA SER A 286 -3.69 9.85 17.71
C SER A 286 -4.42 10.42 16.51
N MET A 287 -3.70 11.10 15.66
CA MET A 287 -4.13 11.50 14.33
C MET A 287 -3.02 11.14 13.36
N ASP A 288 -3.35 10.62 12.21
CA ASP A 288 -2.41 10.27 11.15
C ASP A 288 -2.71 11.08 9.90
N ALA A 289 -1.68 11.61 9.25
CA ALA A 289 -1.79 12.26 7.96
C ALA A 289 -1.28 11.34 6.85
N TYR A 290 -2.20 10.67 6.17
CA TYR A 290 -1.88 9.81 5.03
C TYR A 290 -1.92 10.58 3.72
N TYR A 291 -1.10 10.17 2.77
CA TYR A 291 -1.20 10.68 1.42
C TYR A 291 -1.32 9.54 0.40
N THR A 292 -2.21 9.73 -0.55
CA THR A 292 -2.34 8.87 -1.73
C THR A 292 -1.93 9.65 -2.95
N ILE A 293 -0.95 9.15 -3.66
CA ILE A 293 -0.49 9.73 -4.92
C ILE A 293 -0.59 8.65 -5.99
N ASN A 294 -1.26 8.95 -7.08
CA ASN A 294 -1.30 8.06 -8.24
C ASN A 294 -1.08 8.85 -9.55
N LYS A 295 -1.05 8.17 -10.70
CA LYS A 295 -0.78 8.82 -12.01
C LYS A 295 -1.88 9.76 -12.47
N VAL A 296 -3.04 9.76 -11.82
CA VAL A 296 -4.23 10.50 -12.25
C VAL A 296 -4.55 11.67 -11.33
N ASN A 297 -4.40 11.47 -10.03
CA ASN A 297 -4.73 12.44 -8.96
C ASN A 297 -3.99 12.10 -7.67
N SER A 298 -4.20 12.92 -6.65
CA SER A 298 -3.63 12.69 -5.32
C SER A 298 -4.64 13.11 -4.24
N ALA A 299 -4.43 12.64 -3.01
CA ALA A 299 -5.20 13.05 -1.84
C ALA A 299 -4.31 13.10 -0.61
N MET A 300 -4.65 14.03 0.30
CA MET A 300 -4.22 14.03 1.68
C MET A 300 -5.42 13.60 2.54
N GLU A 301 -5.21 12.69 3.45
CA GLU A 301 -6.20 12.22 4.41
C GLU A 301 -5.72 12.49 5.83
N LEU A 302 -6.55 13.13 6.63
CA LEU A 302 -6.38 13.23 8.07
C LEU A 302 -7.31 12.20 8.71
N TYR A 303 -6.74 11.23 9.41
CA TYR A 303 -7.45 10.09 9.95
C TYR A 303 -7.29 9.99 11.46
N THR A 304 -8.38 9.68 12.16
CA THR A 304 -8.34 9.40 13.60
C THR A 304 -9.47 8.48 14.05
N GLU A 305 -9.25 7.77 15.16
CA GLU A 305 -10.31 7.11 15.92
C GLU A 305 -10.84 8.09 16.99
N ILE A 306 -12.19 8.18 17.11
CA ILE A 306 -12.81 9.26 17.89
C ILE A 306 -14.18 8.86 18.46
N SER A 307 -14.57 9.42 19.61
CA SER A 307 -15.93 9.33 20.14
C SER A 307 -16.90 10.28 19.42
N SER A 308 -18.18 9.94 19.34
CA SER A 308 -19.20 10.71 18.61
C SER A 308 -19.26 12.17 19.03
N GLN A 309 -19.20 12.46 20.33
CA GLN A 309 -19.27 13.82 20.87
C GLN A 309 -18.08 14.71 20.48
N ASN A 310 -16.93 14.11 20.15
CA ASN A 310 -15.72 14.83 19.82
C ASN A 310 -15.58 15.11 18.30
N ILE A 311 -16.43 14.55 17.43
CA ILE A 311 -16.31 14.70 15.98
C ILE A 311 -16.37 16.16 15.55
N LYS A 312 -17.39 16.92 15.97
CA LYS A 312 -17.51 18.35 15.64
C LYS A 312 -16.37 19.19 16.22
N PRO A 313 -16.01 19.07 17.51
CA PRO A 313 -14.84 19.75 18.06
C PRO A 313 -13.55 19.43 17.30
N CYS A 314 -13.33 18.17 16.93
CA CYS A 314 -12.17 17.76 16.15
C CYS A 314 -12.15 18.40 14.75
N LEU A 315 -13.29 18.42 14.05
CA LEU A 315 -13.44 19.10 12.77
C LEU A 315 -13.16 20.60 12.89
N ASP A 316 -13.61 21.25 13.97
CA ASP A 316 -13.35 22.68 14.21
C ASP A 316 -11.84 22.95 14.38
N VAL A 317 -11.13 22.12 15.13
CA VAL A 317 -9.66 22.23 15.29
C VAL A 317 -8.97 21.99 13.95
N ILE A 318 -9.33 20.92 13.20
CA ILE A 318 -8.77 20.65 11.87
C ILE A 318 -8.94 21.85 10.95
N ILE A 319 -10.15 22.38 10.84
CA ILE A 319 -10.46 23.51 9.96
C ILE A 319 -9.69 24.77 10.39
N SER A 320 -9.65 25.07 11.69
CA SER A 320 -8.90 26.20 12.23
C SER A 320 -7.40 26.08 11.90
N TYR A 321 -6.82 24.90 12.11
CA TYR A 321 -5.42 24.63 11.81
C TYR A 321 -5.12 24.80 10.31
N ILE A 322 -5.95 24.23 9.44
CA ILE A 322 -5.77 24.36 7.98
C ILE A 322 -5.87 25.83 7.56
N ASN A 323 -6.87 26.58 8.03
CA ASN A 323 -7.00 28.01 7.75
C ASN A 323 -5.75 28.80 8.20
N LYS A 324 -5.21 28.48 9.39
CA LYS A 324 -3.99 29.09 9.94
C LYS A 324 -2.78 28.83 9.04
N ILE A 325 -2.48 27.55 8.70
CA ILE A 325 -1.31 27.24 7.89
C ILE A 325 -1.41 27.76 6.45
N VAL A 326 -2.61 27.81 5.88
CA VAL A 326 -2.82 28.42 4.54
C VAL A 326 -2.49 29.90 4.58
N LYS A 327 -2.89 30.62 5.63
CA LYS A 327 -2.62 32.06 5.81
C LYS A 327 -1.15 32.32 6.14
N GLU A 328 -0.61 31.63 7.13
CA GLU A 328 0.69 31.93 7.75
C GLU A 328 1.85 31.13 7.14
N GLY A 329 1.58 29.90 6.66
CA GLY A 329 2.59 28.94 6.23
C GLY A 329 3.14 28.13 7.40
N PHE A 330 3.94 27.12 7.07
CA PHE A 330 4.81 26.43 8.03
C PHE A 330 6.02 27.31 8.35
N THR A 331 6.54 27.16 9.56
CA THR A 331 7.72 27.90 10.03
C THR A 331 9.02 27.21 9.55
N GLN A 332 10.13 27.97 9.53
CA GLN A 332 11.45 27.40 9.26
C GLN A 332 11.81 26.29 10.26
N GLN A 333 11.47 26.48 11.54
CA GLN A 333 11.73 25.49 12.59
C GLN A 333 11.01 24.15 12.31
N GLN A 334 9.73 24.17 11.91
CA GLN A 334 8.99 22.96 11.54
C GLN A 334 9.62 22.25 10.34
N PHE A 335 10.00 23.02 9.34
CA PHE A 335 10.64 22.49 8.13
C PHE A 335 12.01 21.86 8.42
N ASP A 336 12.88 22.57 9.17
CA ASP A 336 14.21 22.07 9.52
C ASP A 336 14.15 20.80 10.37
N LYS A 337 13.17 20.73 11.27
CA LYS A 337 12.89 19.54 12.09
C LYS A 337 12.51 18.36 11.21
N GLU A 338 11.66 18.55 10.21
CA GLU A 338 11.26 17.49 9.27
C GLU A 338 12.43 17.02 8.41
N LEU A 339 13.28 17.94 7.94
CA LEU A 339 14.51 17.57 7.24
C LEU A 339 15.45 16.73 8.13
N GLY A 340 15.61 17.10 9.40
CA GLY A 340 16.39 16.33 10.36
C GLY A 340 15.83 14.92 10.62
N LYS A 341 14.50 14.78 10.72
CA LYS A 341 13.86 13.45 10.79
C LYS A 341 14.12 12.62 9.53
N ASN A 342 14.01 13.22 8.35
CA ASN A 342 14.27 12.55 7.09
C ASN A 342 15.73 12.07 7.00
N GLU A 343 16.70 12.87 7.46
CA GLU A 343 18.11 12.49 7.53
C GLU A 343 18.31 11.31 8.49
N TYR A 344 17.73 11.36 9.68
CA TYR A 344 17.79 10.26 10.65
C TYR A 344 17.23 8.95 10.07
N TYR A 345 16.05 9.02 9.43
CA TYR A 345 15.47 7.84 8.78
C TYR A 345 16.32 7.31 7.63
N TRP A 346 16.94 8.18 6.85
CA TRP A 346 17.86 7.77 5.80
C TRP A 346 19.06 7.02 6.39
N GLU A 347 19.74 7.60 7.37
CA GLU A 347 20.93 7.01 7.99
C GLU A 347 20.64 5.66 8.68
N THR A 348 19.50 5.53 9.32
CA THR A 348 19.11 4.29 10.00
C THR A 348 18.58 3.22 9.05
N ASN A 349 17.85 3.60 8.00
CA ASN A 349 17.19 2.65 7.10
C ASN A 349 18.10 2.18 5.95
N VAL A 350 19.10 2.95 5.57
CA VAL A 350 20.07 2.50 4.54
C VAL A 350 20.78 1.21 4.94
N GLN A 351 20.84 0.93 6.24
CA GLN A 351 21.42 -0.28 6.80
C GLN A 351 20.48 -1.49 6.79
N ASN A 352 19.17 -1.30 6.61
CA ASN A 352 18.19 -2.36 6.61
C ASN A 352 17.77 -2.73 5.18
N PRO A 353 18.09 -3.94 4.69
CA PRO A 353 17.68 -4.38 3.36
C PRO A 353 16.16 -4.32 3.14
N ASP A 354 15.37 -4.53 4.21
CA ASP A 354 13.91 -4.51 4.14
C ASP A 354 13.34 -3.11 3.88
N SER A 355 14.10 -2.05 4.19
CA SER A 355 13.70 -0.68 3.87
C SER A 355 13.66 -0.39 2.36
N VAL A 356 14.29 -1.25 1.56
CA VAL A 356 14.35 -1.16 0.09
C VAL A 356 13.12 -1.75 -0.60
N ARG A 357 12.15 -2.26 0.17
CA ARG A 357 10.86 -2.78 -0.34
C ARG A 357 10.07 -1.78 -1.18
N ASN A 358 10.22 -0.50 -0.89
CA ASN A 358 9.55 0.56 -1.63
C ASN A 358 9.95 0.64 -3.12
N ASN A 359 11.02 -0.06 -3.54
CA ASN A 359 11.50 -0.03 -4.91
C ASN A 359 10.44 -0.53 -5.92
N LEU A 360 9.68 -1.58 -5.58
CA LEU A 360 8.59 -2.07 -6.42
C LEU A 360 7.50 -1.03 -6.62
N THR A 361 7.03 -0.46 -5.52
CA THR A 361 5.98 0.56 -5.53
C THR A 361 6.43 1.79 -6.33
N THR A 362 7.65 2.25 -6.11
CA THR A 362 8.19 3.41 -6.83
C THR A 362 8.40 3.14 -8.32
N TYR A 363 8.88 1.96 -8.70
CA TYR A 363 9.03 1.59 -10.12
C TYR A 363 7.68 1.62 -10.86
N ARG A 364 6.66 1.00 -10.31
CA ARG A 364 5.31 1.00 -10.89
C ARG A 364 4.71 2.39 -11.00
N PHE A 365 5.09 3.25 -10.06
CA PHE A 365 4.58 4.61 -9.96
C PHE A 365 5.22 5.55 -10.99
N TYR A 366 6.54 5.48 -11.12
CA TYR A 366 7.33 6.42 -11.93
C TYR A 366 7.68 5.89 -13.32
N ASP A 367 7.35 4.63 -13.65
CA ASP A 367 7.83 3.91 -14.84
C ASP A 367 9.37 3.89 -14.97
N ARG A 368 10.07 4.22 -13.88
CA ARG A 368 11.53 4.19 -13.74
C ARG A 368 11.90 3.71 -12.34
N PHE A 369 13.08 3.17 -12.18
CA PHE A 369 13.58 2.82 -10.87
C PHE A 369 13.98 4.10 -10.12
N VAL A 370 13.36 4.32 -8.96
CA VAL A 370 13.67 5.40 -8.03
C VAL A 370 14.24 4.75 -6.78
N SER A 371 15.49 4.99 -6.49
CA SER A 371 16.16 4.42 -5.31
C SER A 371 15.74 5.15 -4.03
N SER A 372 15.98 4.52 -2.88
CA SER A 372 15.78 5.18 -1.58
C SER A 372 16.63 6.47 -1.47
N LYS A 373 17.81 6.48 -2.10
CA LYS A 373 18.66 7.68 -2.19
C LYS A 373 18.00 8.80 -2.98
N ASP A 374 17.38 8.49 -4.13
CA ASP A 374 16.67 9.50 -4.93
C ASP A 374 15.52 10.14 -4.13
N ILE A 375 14.80 9.34 -3.33
CA ILE A 375 13.72 9.83 -2.46
C ILE A 375 14.28 10.77 -1.38
N TYR A 376 15.35 10.35 -0.71
CA TYR A 376 16.01 11.16 0.32
C TYR A 376 16.51 12.49 -0.26
N GLU A 377 17.20 12.47 -1.41
CA GLU A 377 17.70 13.66 -2.06
C GLU A 377 16.57 14.58 -2.54
N ALA A 378 15.44 14.01 -2.96
CA ALA A 378 14.28 14.81 -3.35
C ALA A 378 13.68 15.59 -2.17
N VAL A 379 13.63 14.99 -0.96
CA VAL A 379 13.17 15.69 0.26
C VAL A 379 14.20 16.74 0.68
N ARG A 380 15.48 16.38 0.73
CA ARG A 380 16.57 17.28 1.11
C ARG A 380 16.71 18.51 0.20
N GLY A 381 16.35 18.36 -1.07
CA GLY A 381 16.38 19.45 -2.06
C GLY A 381 15.19 20.38 -2.04
N LEU A 382 14.24 20.22 -1.11
CA LEU A 382 13.09 21.12 -0.97
C LEU A 382 13.48 22.41 -0.26
N THR A 383 12.70 23.47 -0.54
CA THR A 383 12.74 24.74 0.20
C THR A 383 11.43 24.94 0.95
N LEU A 384 11.46 25.74 2.03
CA LEU A 384 10.25 26.09 2.78
C LEU A 384 9.19 26.75 1.90
N ASP A 385 9.61 27.62 0.97
CA ASP A 385 8.70 28.32 0.05
C ASP A 385 7.98 27.35 -0.88
N GLU A 386 8.68 26.31 -1.37
CA GLU A 386 8.08 25.26 -2.21
C GLU A 386 7.07 24.43 -1.42
N VAL A 387 7.40 24.07 -0.17
CA VAL A 387 6.51 23.33 0.72
C VAL A 387 5.26 24.16 1.03
N ASN A 388 5.42 25.44 1.39
CA ASN A 388 4.32 26.35 1.67
C ASN A 388 3.44 26.62 0.44
N SER A 389 4.04 26.75 -0.73
CA SER A 389 3.30 26.89 -1.98
C SER A 389 2.47 25.66 -2.31
N ALA A 390 3.07 24.46 -2.18
CA ALA A 390 2.37 23.20 -2.43
C ALA A 390 1.27 22.93 -1.39
N MET A 391 1.49 23.27 -0.13
CA MET A 391 0.51 23.16 0.95
C MET A 391 -0.71 24.07 0.67
N ARG A 392 -0.48 25.35 0.31
CA ARG A 392 -1.57 26.25 -0.07
C ARG A 392 -2.34 25.73 -1.27
N GLU A 393 -1.66 25.29 -2.32
CA GLU A 393 -2.31 24.68 -3.49
C GLU A 393 -3.16 23.47 -3.09
N LEU A 394 -2.63 22.58 -2.24
CA LEU A 394 -3.33 21.39 -1.77
C LEU A 394 -4.65 21.78 -1.10
N PHE A 395 -4.62 22.64 -0.10
CA PHE A 395 -5.81 22.92 0.70
C PHE A 395 -6.80 23.89 0.07
N THR A 396 -6.34 24.82 -0.79
CA THR A 396 -7.24 25.79 -1.46
C THR A 396 -7.88 25.27 -2.75
N LYS A 397 -7.28 24.26 -3.41
CA LYS A 397 -7.77 23.72 -4.70
C LYS A 397 -8.33 22.32 -4.61
N SER A 398 -8.25 21.66 -3.47
CA SER A 398 -8.78 20.32 -3.26
C SER A 398 -10.25 20.32 -2.94
N LYS A 399 -10.94 19.26 -3.34
CA LYS A 399 -12.29 18.96 -2.88
C LYS A 399 -12.22 18.18 -1.56
N VAL A 400 -13.07 18.57 -0.62
CA VAL A 400 -13.11 17.97 0.72
C VAL A 400 -14.20 16.89 0.79
N GLN A 401 -13.81 15.73 1.29
CA GLN A 401 -14.73 14.66 1.64
C GLN A 401 -14.53 14.29 3.11
N VAL A 402 -15.62 14.20 3.87
CA VAL A 402 -15.57 13.74 5.26
C VAL A 402 -16.32 12.43 5.38
N LEU A 403 -15.64 11.41 5.90
CA LEU A 403 -16.13 10.05 6.01
C LEU A 403 -16.09 9.62 7.47
N VAL A 404 -17.21 9.14 7.98
CA VAL A 404 -17.33 8.62 9.34
C VAL A 404 -17.93 7.23 9.30
N TYR A 405 -17.23 6.27 9.87
CA TYR A 405 -17.67 4.89 10.05
C TYR A 405 -17.70 4.58 11.55
N GLY A 406 -18.86 4.23 12.10
CA GLY A 406 -19.02 3.93 13.52
C GLY A 406 -20.39 4.30 14.08
N ASN A 407 -20.48 4.56 15.37
CA ASN A 407 -21.75 4.78 16.07
C ASN A 407 -22.29 6.22 16.00
N ALA A 408 -21.61 7.14 15.31
CA ALA A 408 -22.06 8.51 15.14
C ALA A 408 -23.40 8.60 14.39
N ASN A 409 -24.14 9.65 14.70
CA ASN A 409 -25.39 10.02 14.03
C ASN A 409 -25.23 11.32 13.23
N LYS A 410 -26.23 11.65 12.40
CA LYS A 410 -26.21 12.88 11.58
C LYS A 410 -26.02 14.16 12.38
N GLN A 411 -26.50 14.19 13.64
CA GLN A 411 -26.35 15.35 14.52
C GLN A 411 -24.92 15.53 15.04
N ASP A 412 -24.10 14.50 15.01
CA ASP A 412 -22.71 14.50 15.53
C ASP A 412 -21.70 15.04 14.52
N ILE A 413 -22.13 15.28 13.28
CA ILE A 413 -21.26 15.73 12.18
C ILE A 413 -21.81 16.97 11.50
N TYR A 414 -20.95 17.78 10.92
CA TYR A 414 -21.33 18.91 10.07
C TYR A 414 -21.77 18.46 8.67
N THR A 415 -22.72 19.19 8.06
CA THR A 415 -23.00 19.06 6.63
C THR A 415 -21.84 19.64 5.81
N ILE A 416 -21.74 19.21 4.55
CA ILE A 416 -20.68 19.72 3.66
C ILE A 416 -20.75 21.26 3.51
N LYS A 417 -21.95 21.84 3.45
CA LYS A 417 -22.12 23.30 3.39
C LYS A 417 -21.59 24.03 4.62
N GLN A 418 -21.78 23.44 5.82
CA GLN A 418 -21.22 24.01 7.07
C GLN A 418 -19.69 23.91 7.08
N ILE A 419 -19.12 22.80 6.61
CA ILE A 419 -17.67 22.60 6.48
C ILE A 419 -17.09 23.62 5.51
N GLN A 420 -17.64 23.75 4.31
CA GLN A 420 -17.19 24.72 3.29
C GLN A 420 -17.27 26.16 3.81
N LYS A 421 -18.32 26.53 4.57
CA LYS A 421 -18.44 27.87 5.16
C LYS A 421 -17.37 28.16 6.21
N LYS A 422 -16.88 27.12 6.92
CA LYS A 422 -15.85 27.26 7.96
C LYS A 422 -14.43 27.35 7.37
N PHE A 423 -14.21 26.76 6.18
CA PHE A 423 -12.99 26.96 5.42
C PHE A 423 -13.02 28.36 4.80
N ASN A 424 -12.20 29.27 5.32
CA ASN A 424 -12.06 30.64 4.79
C ASN A 424 -10.96 30.74 3.72
N ILE A 425 -10.85 29.74 2.88
CA ILE A 425 -9.75 29.54 1.91
C ILE A 425 -10.30 29.43 0.48
#